data_bdd32a56251057a6e864c9d14eaaea7a
#
_entry.id   bdd32a56251057a6e864c9d14eaaea7a
#
_cell.length_a   1.000
_cell.length_b   1.000
_cell.length_c   1.000
_cell.angle_alpha   90.00
_cell.angle_beta   90.00
_cell.angle_gamma   90.00
#
_symmetry.space_group_name_H-M   'P 1'
#
loop_
_entity.id
_entity.type
_entity.pdbx_description
1 polymer ?
#
loop_
_entity_poly.entity_id
_entity_poly.type
_entity_poly.pdbx_seq_one_letter_code
_entity_poly.pdbx_strand_id
1 'polypeptide(L)'
;VFGVRFLNFFWGYIISGLALVLLASPLTLLEQTGWVARAVLGILLVLSVFSWAIILQKSRLFGQIEPQTKKFLKMFRAGKGLPDPNTLLAGAGGTPLVVVYQAGYRELEAQLGAGGRAGAAPTPTKVRNAHAVGVEMQVAAGEEVRRLEKWMPWLATTGSVSPFIGLFGTVWGVMDAFSGLGDAGSASLRAVAPGIAEALITTAAGLFAAIPAVIAYNYYVGGIRGVAARMDSFASEFVAKIETLYSE
;
A
#
# COMPACT_ATOMS: atom_id res chain seq x y z
N VAL A 1 11.44 -11.02 -8.28
CA VAL A 1 11.54 -12.30 -7.56
C VAL A 1 10.83 -12.25 -6.20
N PHE A 2 10.89 -11.13 -5.44
CA PHE A 2 10.27 -11.01 -4.11
C PHE A 2 8.73 -10.95 -4.15
N GLY A 3 8.12 -10.26 -5.11
CA GLY A 3 6.66 -10.15 -5.23
C GLY A 3 5.95 -11.48 -5.48
N VAL A 4 6.57 -12.38 -6.24
CA VAL A 4 5.99 -13.71 -6.54
C VAL A 4 6.04 -14.64 -5.32
N ARG A 5 7.11 -14.56 -4.49
CA ARG A 5 7.22 -15.34 -3.25
C ARG A 5 6.23 -14.87 -2.20
N PHE A 6 5.99 -13.56 -2.10
CA PHE A 6 4.98 -12.99 -1.21
C PHE A 6 3.57 -13.42 -1.62
N LEU A 7 3.24 -13.37 -2.91
CA LEU A 7 1.98 -13.86 -3.46
C LEU A 7 1.76 -15.36 -3.20
N ASN A 8 2.80 -16.19 -3.35
CA ASN A 8 2.68 -17.64 -3.11
C ASN A 8 2.48 -17.98 -1.63
N PHE A 9 3.18 -17.29 -0.71
CA PHE A 9 2.95 -17.43 0.74
C PHE A 9 1.52 -17.00 1.12
N PHE A 10 1.09 -15.88 0.56
CA PHE A 10 -0.25 -15.35 0.76
C PHE A 10 -1.35 -16.24 0.17
N TRP A 11 -1.11 -16.82 -1.01
CA TRP A 11 -2.05 -17.76 -1.64
C TRP A 11 -2.23 -19.04 -0.82
N GLY A 12 -1.15 -19.56 -0.24
CA GLY A 12 -1.20 -20.67 0.71
C GLY A 12 -2.03 -20.35 1.96
N TYR A 13 -1.90 -19.14 2.50
CA TYR A 13 -2.68 -18.68 3.65
C TYR A 13 -4.17 -18.53 3.32
N ILE A 14 -4.50 -18.00 2.14
CA ILE A 14 -5.89 -17.88 1.67
C ILE A 14 -6.53 -19.26 1.52
N ILE A 15 -5.84 -20.19 0.84
CA ILE A 15 -6.38 -21.53 0.59
C ILE A 15 -6.60 -22.28 1.91
N SER A 16 -5.65 -22.20 2.84
CA SER A 16 -5.79 -22.85 4.16
C SER A 16 -6.92 -22.23 4.99
N GLY A 17 -7.05 -20.89 4.96
CA GLY A 17 -8.11 -20.19 5.68
C GLY A 17 -9.48 -20.40 5.05
N LEU A 18 -9.58 -20.41 3.72
CA LEU A 18 -10.82 -20.72 3.00
C LEU A 18 -11.26 -22.16 3.22
N ALA A 19 -10.30 -23.12 3.24
CA ALA A 19 -10.57 -24.52 3.56
C ALA A 19 -11.10 -24.70 4.99
N LEU A 20 -10.56 -23.96 5.96
CA LEU A 20 -10.98 -24.02 7.36
C LEU A 20 -12.40 -23.44 7.54
N VAL A 21 -12.74 -22.37 6.80
CA VAL A 21 -14.09 -21.78 6.78
C VAL A 21 -15.08 -22.66 6.02
N LEU A 22 -14.64 -23.37 4.97
CA LEU A 22 -15.50 -24.27 4.20
C LEU A 22 -15.75 -25.63 4.89
N LEU A 23 -14.82 -26.08 5.77
CA LEU A 23 -14.97 -27.32 6.55
C LEU A 23 -15.91 -27.17 7.75
N ALA A 24 -16.01 -25.99 8.34
CA ALA A 24 -17.06 -25.66 9.29
C ALA A 24 -18.27 -25.19 8.48
N SER A 25 -19.35 -25.99 8.37
CA SER A 25 -20.57 -25.61 7.65
C SER A 25 -21.05 -24.20 8.10
N PRO A 26 -20.62 -23.10 7.42
CA PRO A 26 -20.78 -21.75 7.94
C PRO A 26 -22.24 -21.32 7.98
N LEU A 27 -23.10 -21.95 7.16
CA LEU A 27 -24.51 -21.63 7.08
C LEU A 27 -25.29 -22.11 8.32
N THR A 28 -24.98 -23.31 8.83
CA THR A 28 -25.67 -23.85 10.02
C THR A 28 -25.19 -23.15 11.30
N LEU A 29 -23.94 -22.68 11.34
CA LEU A 29 -23.45 -21.89 12.46
C LEU A 29 -24.06 -20.48 12.46
N LEU A 30 -24.26 -19.86 11.29
CA LEU A 30 -24.91 -18.53 11.17
C LEU A 30 -26.38 -18.55 11.57
N GLU A 31 -27.10 -19.65 11.40
CA GLU A 31 -28.52 -19.74 11.79
C GLU A 31 -28.74 -19.77 13.29
N GLN A 32 -27.79 -20.31 14.06
CA GLN A 32 -27.86 -20.40 15.52
C GLN A 32 -27.19 -19.22 16.23
N THR A 33 -26.47 -18.38 15.48
CA THR A 33 -25.64 -17.26 15.98
C THR A 33 -26.52 -16.09 16.45
N GLY A 34 -26.23 -15.53 17.62
CA GLY A 34 -26.85 -14.31 18.13
C GLY A 34 -26.63 -13.11 17.18
N TRP A 35 -27.55 -12.13 17.20
CA TRP A 35 -27.50 -10.97 16.29
C TRP A 35 -26.22 -10.15 16.43
N VAL A 36 -25.63 -10.04 17.64
CA VAL A 36 -24.36 -9.31 17.87
C VAL A 36 -23.20 -10.01 17.20
N ALA A 37 -23.08 -11.32 17.35
CA ALA A 37 -22.00 -12.07 16.71
C ALA A 37 -22.12 -12.02 15.17
N ARG A 38 -23.32 -12.04 14.60
CA ARG A 38 -23.53 -11.81 13.16
C ARG A 38 -23.07 -10.43 12.73
N ALA A 39 -23.38 -9.38 13.52
CA ALA A 39 -22.93 -8.02 13.23
C ALA A 39 -21.40 -7.92 13.27
N VAL A 40 -20.76 -8.52 14.29
CA VAL A 40 -19.30 -8.57 14.43
C VAL A 40 -18.66 -9.28 13.23
N LEU A 41 -19.15 -10.45 12.86
CA LEU A 41 -18.63 -11.21 11.70
C LEU A 41 -18.85 -10.45 10.40
N GLY A 42 -19.98 -9.76 10.24
CA GLY A 42 -20.26 -8.90 9.08
C GLY A 42 -19.26 -7.74 8.96
N ILE A 43 -18.98 -7.04 10.06
CA ILE A 43 -17.99 -5.96 10.10
C ILE A 43 -16.59 -6.50 9.75
N LEU A 44 -16.17 -7.62 10.36
CA LEU A 44 -14.88 -8.23 10.08
C LEU A 44 -14.76 -8.69 8.62
N LEU A 45 -15.82 -9.22 8.03
CA LEU A 45 -15.87 -9.60 6.62
C LEU A 45 -15.64 -8.37 5.71
N VAL A 46 -16.35 -7.26 5.98
CA VAL A 46 -16.19 -6.00 5.21
C VAL A 46 -14.74 -5.50 5.31
N LEU A 47 -14.19 -5.44 6.53
CA LEU A 47 -12.80 -5.02 6.74
C LEU A 47 -11.81 -5.94 6.01
N SER A 48 -12.03 -7.24 6.05
CA SER A 48 -11.20 -8.24 5.36
C SER A 48 -11.25 -8.06 3.84
N VAL A 49 -12.45 -7.98 3.23
CA VAL A 49 -12.62 -7.79 1.79
C VAL A 49 -11.95 -6.49 1.32
N PHE A 50 -12.12 -5.41 2.08
CA PHE A 50 -11.51 -4.12 1.76
C PHE A 50 -9.97 -4.17 1.83
N SER A 51 -9.43 -4.82 2.86
CA SER A 51 -7.97 -5.04 2.99
C SER A 51 -7.42 -5.85 1.82
N TRP A 52 -8.11 -6.91 1.41
CA TRP A 52 -7.70 -7.71 0.26
C TRP A 52 -7.72 -6.91 -1.04
N ALA A 53 -8.73 -6.06 -1.26
CA ALA A 53 -8.79 -5.18 -2.43
C ALA A 53 -7.56 -4.25 -2.48
N ILE A 54 -7.18 -3.64 -1.34
CA ILE A 54 -5.99 -2.78 -1.23
C ILE A 54 -4.71 -3.59 -1.48
N ILE A 55 -4.58 -4.77 -0.88
CA ILE A 55 -3.40 -5.64 -1.04
C ILE A 55 -3.20 -6.00 -2.51
N LEU A 56 -4.24 -6.41 -3.21
CA LEU A 56 -4.18 -6.77 -4.64
C LEU A 56 -3.82 -5.57 -5.51
N GLN A 57 -4.42 -4.40 -5.26
CA GLN A 57 -4.10 -3.16 -5.96
C GLN A 57 -2.62 -2.79 -5.78
N LYS A 58 -2.12 -2.79 -4.54
CA LYS A 58 -0.73 -2.46 -4.22
C LYS A 58 0.25 -3.48 -4.78
N SER A 59 -0.08 -4.77 -4.73
CA SER A 59 0.76 -5.82 -5.30
C SER A 59 1.00 -5.62 -6.80
N ARG A 60 -0.05 -5.28 -7.56
CA ARG A 60 0.07 -4.97 -8.99
C ARG A 60 0.92 -3.73 -9.22
N LEU A 61 0.69 -2.66 -8.45
CA LEU A 61 1.42 -1.41 -8.57
C LEU A 61 2.92 -1.61 -8.30
N PHE A 62 3.27 -2.21 -7.16
CA PHE A 62 4.67 -2.45 -6.79
C PHE A 62 5.38 -3.46 -7.71
N GLY A 63 4.63 -4.43 -8.26
CA GLY A 63 5.14 -5.36 -9.26
C GLY A 63 5.64 -4.69 -10.53
N GLN A 64 5.06 -3.54 -10.89
CA GLN A 64 5.45 -2.76 -12.08
C GLN A 64 6.57 -1.75 -11.80
N ILE A 65 6.64 -1.17 -10.60
CA ILE A 65 7.59 -0.10 -10.26
C ILE A 65 9.04 -0.55 -10.45
N GLU A 66 9.41 -1.71 -9.93
CA GLU A 66 10.82 -2.18 -9.95
C GLU A 66 11.38 -2.37 -11.36
N PRO A 67 10.72 -3.12 -12.29
CA PRO A 67 11.23 -3.28 -13.65
C PRO A 67 11.22 -1.96 -14.43
N GLN A 68 10.19 -1.13 -14.24
CA GLN A 68 10.09 0.17 -14.90
C GLN A 68 11.18 1.15 -14.39
N THR A 69 11.48 1.14 -13.10
CA THR A 69 12.57 1.94 -12.52
C THR A 69 13.92 1.57 -13.12
N LYS A 70 14.22 0.27 -13.24
CA LYS A 70 15.47 -0.19 -13.87
C LYS A 70 15.56 0.25 -15.32
N LYS A 71 14.47 0.13 -16.08
CA LYS A 71 14.41 0.55 -17.47
C LYS A 71 14.61 2.06 -17.61
N PHE A 72 13.93 2.85 -16.76
CA PHE A 72 14.07 4.30 -16.71
C PHE A 72 15.54 4.72 -16.47
N LEU A 73 16.17 4.21 -15.41
CA LEU A 73 17.56 4.54 -15.09
C LEU A 73 18.53 4.16 -16.21
N LYS A 74 18.30 3.01 -16.87
CA LYS A 74 19.09 2.62 -18.03
C LYS A 74 18.95 3.63 -19.18
N MET A 75 17.74 4.08 -19.49
CA MET A 75 17.48 5.08 -20.54
C MET A 75 18.09 6.43 -20.17
N PHE A 76 17.94 6.88 -18.92
CA PHE A 76 18.47 8.15 -18.44
C PHE A 76 20.03 8.20 -18.50
N ARG A 77 20.69 7.08 -18.16
CA ARG A 77 22.16 6.98 -18.12
C ARG A 77 22.81 6.66 -19.47
N ALA A 78 22.03 6.21 -20.46
CA ALA A 78 22.57 5.80 -21.76
C ALA A 78 23.09 6.97 -22.61
N GLY A 79 22.57 8.18 -22.42
CA GLY A 79 22.93 9.37 -23.20
C GLY A 79 23.84 10.35 -22.46
N LYS A 80 24.68 11.09 -23.21
CA LYS A 80 25.47 12.19 -22.65
C LYS A 80 24.62 13.40 -22.25
N GLY A 81 23.46 13.62 -22.91
CA GLY A 81 22.51 14.70 -22.64
C GLY A 81 21.33 14.24 -21.77
N LEU A 82 20.34 15.12 -21.61
CA LEU A 82 19.06 14.80 -20.96
C LEU A 82 18.12 14.20 -22.03
N PRO A 83 17.56 13.00 -21.82
CA PRO A 83 16.61 12.41 -22.74
C PRO A 83 15.28 13.20 -22.75
N ASP A 84 14.56 13.20 -23.87
CA ASP A 84 13.24 13.80 -23.94
C ASP A 84 12.26 13.13 -22.96
N PRO A 85 11.51 13.92 -22.14
CA PRO A 85 10.54 13.41 -21.17
C PRO A 85 9.49 12.49 -21.79
N ASN A 86 9.04 12.76 -23.02
CA ASN A 86 8.04 11.95 -23.71
C ASN A 86 8.59 10.55 -24.05
N THR A 87 9.86 10.48 -24.44
CA THR A 87 10.53 9.21 -24.70
C THR A 87 10.64 8.36 -23.42
N LEU A 88 10.98 8.98 -22.28
CA LEU A 88 11.02 8.30 -20.98
C LEU A 88 9.63 7.85 -20.53
N LEU A 89 8.61 8.68 -20.71
CA LEU A 89 7.22 8.34 -20.38
C LEU A 89 6.74 7.14 -21.20
N ALA A 90 6.97 7.15 -22.50
CA ALA A 90 6.59 6.04 -23.38
C ALA A 90 7.34 4.75 -23.04
N GLY A 91 8.61 4.87 -22.65
CA GLY A 91 9.46 3.72 -22.36
C GLY A 91 9.32 3.13 -20.96
N ALA A 92 9.06 3.96 -19.94
CA ALA A 92 9.10 3.60 -18.53
C ALA A 92 8.06 4.36 -17.68
N GLY A 93 6.88 4.66 -18.23
CA GLY A 93 5.84 5.48 -17.59
C GLY A 93 5.24 4.91 -16.29
N GLY A 94 5.50 3.65 -15.97
CA GLY A 94 5.00 2.99 -14.77
C GLY A 94 5.83 3.24 -13.49
N THR A 95 6.88 4.07 -13.54
CA THR A 95 7.69 4.40 -12.36
C THR A 95 7.47 5.83 -11.88
N PRO A 96 7.45 6.09 -10.55
CA PRO A 96 7.42 7.44 -9.98
C PRO A 96 8.58 8.34 -10.44
N LEU A 97 9.72 7.77 -10.82
CA LEU A 97 10.89 8.52 -11.28
C LEU A 97 10.60 9.37 -12.52
N VAL A 98 9.65 8.95 -13.39
CA VAL A 98 9.25 9.73 -14.56
C VAL A 98 8.61 11.04 -14.15
N VAL A 99 7.75 11.04 -13.10
CA VAL A 99 7.08 12.25 -12.61
C VAL A 99 8.11 13.21 -12.01
N VAL A 100 9.03 12.68 -11.21
CA VAL A 100 10.14 13.47 -10.62
C VAL A 100 11.03 14.06 -11.72
N TYR A 101 11.35 13.27 -12.75
CA TYR A 101 12.12 13.74 -13.91
C TYR A 101 11.40 14.87 -14.65
N GLN A 102 10.11 14.71 -14.93
CA GLN A 102 9.31 15.71 -15.62
C GLN A 102 9.24 17.03 -14.85
N ALA A 103 9.14 16.99 -13.52
CA ALA A 103 9.16 18.18 -12.69
C ALA A 103 10.49 18.94 -12.80
N GLY A 104 11.61 18.23 -12.65
CA GLY A 104 12.94 18.82 -12.80
C GLY A 104 13.22 19.33 -14.21
N TYR A 105 12.80 18.58 -15.23
CA TYR A 105 12.98 18.98 -16.63
C TYR A 105 12.17 20.23 -16.99
N ARG A 106 10.93 20.35 -16.49
CA ARG A 106 10.07 21.51 -16.69
C ARG A 106 10.65 22.77 -16.05
N GLU A 107 11.16 22.67 -14.84
CA GLU A 107 11.83 23.79 -14.16
C GLU A 107 13.11 24.20 -14.91
N LEU A 108 13.89 23.23 -15.37
CA LEU A 108 15.07 23.47 -16.19
C LEU A 108 14.70 24.23 -17.48
N GLU A 109 13.68 23.79 -18.22
CA GLU A 109 13.21 24.48 -19.44
C GLU A 109 12.71 25.90 -19.14
N ALA A 110 12.00 26.10 -18.02
CA ALA A 110 11.55 27.42 -17.60
C ALA A 110 12.73 28.39 -17.38
N GLN A 111 13.81 27.92 -16.76
CA GLN A 111 15.02 28.70 -16.54
C GLN A 111 15.76 29.00 -17.85
N LEU A 112 15.86 28.01 -18.75
CA LEU A 112 16.49 28.19 -20.07
C LEU A 112 15.66 29.10 -20.98
N GLY A 113 14.33 28.96 -20.96
CA GLY A 113 13.41 29.81 -21.77
C GLY A 113 13.31 31.26 -21.26
N ALA A 114 13.44 31.48 -19.95
CA ALA A 114 13.43 32.83 -19.36
C ALA A 114 14.70 33.66 -19.73
N GLY A 115 15.80 33.00 -20.15
CA GLY A 115 17.01 33.66 -20.65
C GLY A 115 16.90 34.24 -22.07
N GLY A 116 15.90 33.79 -22.85
CA GLY A 116 15.69 34.21 -24.25
C GLY A 116 14.71 35.36 -24.39
N ARG A 117 15.01 36.55 -23.87
CA ARG A 117 14.31 37.78 -24.31
C ARG A 117 14.65 38.05 -25.76
N ALA A 118 13.62 38.23 -26.60
CA ALA A 118 13.75 38.56 -28.00
C ALA A 118 14.72 39.72 -28.19
N GLY A 119 15.87 39.45 -28.83
CA GLY A 119 16.84 40.48 -29.23
C GLY A 119 18.26 40.38 -28.62
N ALA A 120 18.53 39.47 -27.71
CA ALA A 120 19.89 39.23 -27.21
C ALA A 120 20.56 38.08 -27.98
N ALA A 121 21.86 38.26 -28.32
CA ALA A 121 22.68 37.20 -28.93
C ALA A 121 22.63 35.92 -28.07
N PRO A 122 22.73 34.71 -28.68
CA PRO A 122 22.71 33.46 -27.94
C PRO A 122 23.94 33.39 -27.02
N THR A 123 23.79 33.85 -25.78
CA THR A 123 24.72 33.58 -24.72
C THR A 123 24.55 32.12 -24.32
N PRO A 124 25.64 31.37 -24.01
CA PRO A 124 25.55 30.00 -23.52
C PRO A 124 24.60 29.98 -22.31
N THR A 125 23.54 29.24 -22.45
CA THR A 125 22.40 29.27 -21.51
C THR A 125 22.83 28.57 -20.23
N LYS A 126 23.33 29.35 -19.28
CA LYS A 126 23.76 28.85 -17.97
C LYS A 126 22.53 28.60 -17.12
N VAL A 127 22.46 27.43 -16.50
CA VAL A 127 21.41 27.14 -15.52
C VAL A 127 21.56 28.12 -14.36
N ARG A 128 20.54 28.91 -14.15
CA ARG A 128 20.55 30.02 -13.21
C ARG A 128 20.53 29.55 -11.76
N ASN A 129 19.84 28.44 -11.50
CA ASN A 129 19.68 27.88 -10.15
C ASN A 129 19.39 26.37 -10.18
N ALA A 130 20.43 25.54 -10.21
CA ALA A 130 20.30 24.09 -10.15
C ALA A 130 19.61 23.60 -8.86
N HIS A 131 19.77 24.35 -7.75
CA HIS A 131 19.11 24.05 -6.49
C HIS A 131 17.58 24.15 -6.61
N ALA A 132 17.03 25.15 -7.35
CA ALA A 132 15.59 25.27 -7.56
C ALA A 132 15.03 24.05 -8.32
N VAL A 133 15.76 23.52 -9.30
CA VAL A 133 15.38 22.28 -10.00
C VAL A 133 15.31 21.11 -9.01
N GLY A 134 16.29 20.99 -8.12
CA GLY A 134 16.31 19.96 -7.07
C GLY A 134 15.10 20.08 -6.12
N VAL A 135 14.71 21.29 -5.74
CA VAL A 135 13.54 21.54 -4.88
C VAL A 135 12.24 21.10 -5.58
N GLU A 136 12.03 21.45 -6.84
CA GLU A 136 10.85 21.01 -7.60
C GLU A 136 10.78 19.48 -7.72
N MET A 137 11.93 18.83 -7.93
CA MET A 137 12.00 17.37 -7.94
C MET A 137 11.63 16.76 -6.58
N GLN A 138 12.06 17.36 -5.46
CA GLN A 138 11.72 16.90 -4.12
C GLN A 138 10.22 17.08 -3.81
N VAL A 139 9.63 18.20 -4.25
CA VAL A 139 8.17 18.42 -4.13
C VAL A 139 7.42 17.33 -4.88
N ALA A 140 7.79 17.04 -6.13
CA ALA A 140 7.17 16.00 -6.94
C ALA A 140 7.37 14.59 -6.30
N ALA A 141 8.55 14.32 -5.75
CA ALA A 141 8.83 13.07 -5.04
C ALA A 141 7.93 12.91 -3.81
N GLY A 142 7.73 13.97 -3.03
CA GLY A 142 6.83 13.99 -1.88
C GLY A 142 5.36 13.71 -2.28
N GLU A 143 4.90 14.23 -3.42
CA GLU A 143 3.57 13.95 -3.96
C GLU A 143 3.41 12.49 -4.39
N GLU A 144 4.41 11.91 -5.04
CA GLU A 144 4.40 10.51 -5.42
C GLU A 144 4.42 9.59 -4.18
N VAL A 145 5.16 9.93 -3.12
CA VAL A 145 5.11 9.19 -1.84
C VAL A 145 3.69 9.22 -1.27
N ARG A 146 3.05 10.40 -1.17
CA ARG A 146 1.65 10.50 -0.71
C ARG A 146 0.70 9.67 -1.56
N ARG A 147 0.91 9.62 -2.88
CA ARG A 147 0.13 8.77 -3.79
C ARG A 147 0.33 7.28 -3.50
N LEU A 148 1.57 6.87 -3.24
CA LEU A 148 1.90 5.50 -2.87
C LEU A 148 1.36 5.11 -1.48
N GLU A 149 1.26 6.05 -0.54
CA GLU A 149 0.72 5.84 0.82
C GLU A 149 -0.82 5.79 0.86
N LYS A 150 -1.49 6.23 -0.20
CA LYS A 150 -2.95 6.20 -0.27
C LYS A 150 -3.47 4.80 0.07
N TRP A 151 -4.48 4.73 0.95
CA TRP A 151 -5.09 3.52 1.49
C TRP A 151 -4.24 2.72 2.49
N MET A 152 -2.98 3.08 2.74
CA MET A 152 -2.16 2.40 3.74
C MET A 152 -2.74 2.51 5.17
N PRO A 153 -3.30 3.66 5.59
CA PRO A 153 -3.94 3.77 6.91
C PRO A 153 -5.06 2.75 7.14
N TRP A 154 -5.80 2.35 6.11
CA TRP A 154 -6.84 1.33 6.22
C TRP A 154 -6.28 -0.05 6.58
N LEU A 155 -5.15 -0.45 6.00
CA LEU A 155 -4.48 -1.70 6.37
C LEU A 155 -3.99 -1.65 7.82
N ALA A 156 -3.43 -0.52 8.25
CA ALA A 156 -3.00 -0.32 9.63
C ALA A 156 -4.19 -0.42 10.59
N THR A 157 -5.30 0.27 10.29
CA THR A 157 -6.52 0.25 11.10
C THR A 157 -7.13 -1.14 11.17
N THR A 158 -7.29 -1.82 10.02
CA THR A 158 -7.81 -3.20 10.00
C THR A 158 -6.93 -4.12 10.84
N GLY A 159 -5.60 -4.02 10.69
CA GLY A 159 -4.66 -4.84 11.44
C GLY A 159 -4.71 -4.62 12.96
N SER A 160 -4.92 -3.38 13.39
CA SER A 160 -4.96 -3.04 14.82
C SER A 160 -6.32 -3.22 15.46
N VAL A 161 -7.43 -2.96 14.74
CA VAL A 161 -8.78 -2.92 15.31
C VAL A 161 -9.49 -4.27 15.20
N SER A 162 -9.28 -5.04 14.13
CA SER A 162 -9.99 -6.31 13.92
C SER A 162 -9.86 -7.32 15.06
N PRO A 163 -8.68 -7.49 15.74
CA PRO A 163 -8.58 -8.39 16.88
C PRO A 163 -9.48 -7.96 18.05
N PHE A 164 -9.60 -6.64 18.27
CA PHE A 164 -10.44 -6.11 19.35
C PHE A 164 -11.93 -6.24 19.03
N ILE A 165 -12.32 -6.10 17.77
CA ILE A 165 -13.70 -6.38 17.33
C ILE A 165 -14.02 -7.87 17.54
N GLY A 166 -13.09 -8.77 17.20
CA GLY A 166 -13.23 -10.20 17.46
C GLY A 166 -13.35 -10.52 18.96
N LEU A 167 -12.49 -9.91 19.78
CA LEU A 167 -12.53 -10.04 21.25
C LEU A 167 -13.86 -9.54 21.82
N PHE A 168 -14.36 -8.41 21.35
CA PHE A 168 -15.68 -7.91 21.73
C PHE A 168 -16.77 -8.96 21.45
N GLY A 169 -16.73 -9.59 20.28
CA GLY A 169 -17.65 -10.68 19.94
C GLY A 169 -17.58 -11.85 20.91
N THR A 170 -16.36 -12.19 21.36
CA THR A 170 -16.17 -13.28 22.35
C THR A 170 -16.75 -12.90 23.70
N VAL A 171 -16.45 -11.70 24.22
CA VAL A 171 -16.96 -11.23 25.50
C VAL A 171 -18.49 -11.21 25.50
N TRP A 172 -19.07 -10.66 24.45
CA TRP A 172 -20.53 -10.62 24.30
C TRP A 172 -21.14 -12.03 24.23
N GLY A 173 -20.61 -12.90 23.38
CA GLY A 173 -21.15 -14.26 23.19
C GLY A 173 -21.07 -15.13 24.44
N VAL A 174 -19.96 -15.02 25.20
CA VAL A 174 -19.84 -15.72 26.49
C VAL A 174 -20.85 -15.15 27.50
N MET A 175 -20.98 -13.85 27.58
CA MET A 175 -21.98 -13.19 28.45
C MET A 175 -23.39 -13.65 28.13
N ASP A 176 -23.77 -13.68 26.86
CA ASP A 176 -25.08 -14.11 26.37
C ASP A 176 -25.35 -15.59 26.70
N ALA A 177 -24.34 -16.46 26.50
CA ALA A 177 -24.44 -17.88 26.83
C ALA A 177 -24.69 -18.13 28.33
N PHE A 178 -24.05 -17.35 29.22
CA PHE A 178 -24.26 -17.46 30.66
C PHE A 178 -25.57 -16.83 31.14
N SER A 179 -26.05 -15.74 30.49
CA SER A 179 -27.34 -15.15 30.86
C SER A 179 -28.50 -16.09 30.60
N GLY A 180 -28.46 -16.85 29.49
CA GLY A 180 -29.45 -17.89 29.20
C GLY A 180 -29.48 -19.05 30.19
N LEU A 181 -28.40 -19.29 30.95
CA LEU A 181 -28.35 -20.34 31.99
C LEU A 181 -29.16 -19.95 33.22
N GLY A 182 -29.21 -18.66 33.57
CA GLY A 182 -29.99 -18.15 34.70
C GLY A 182 -31.50 -18.36 34.55
N ASP A 183 -31.99 -18.29 33.32
CA ASP A 183 -33.40 -18.44 33.01
C ASP A 183 -33.88 -19.91 32.92
N ALA A 184 -32.97 -20.84 32.62
CA ALA A 184 -33.32 -22.25 32.37
C ALA A 184 -33.40 -23.15 33.60
N GLY A 185 -33.05 -22.66 34.79
CA GLY A 185 -33.19 -23.39 36.06
C GLY A 185 -32.33 -24.67 36.22
N SER A 186 -31.55 -25.04 35.22
CA SER A 186 -30.64 -26.20 35.26
C SER A 186 -29.27 -25.84 34.68
N ALA A 187 -28.23 -25.80 35.52
CA ALA A 187 -26.86 -25.53 35.14
C ALA A 187 -26.26 -26.73 34.36
N SER A 188 -26.52 -26.79 33.05
CA SER A 188 -25.95 -27.81 32.18
C SER A 188 -24.88 -27.19 31.25
N LEU A 189 -23.66 -27.73 31.29
CA LEU A 189 -22.58 -27.34 30.39
C LEU A 189 -22.98 -27.47 28.91
N ARG A 190 -23.89 -28.38 28.58
CA ARG A 190 -24.42 -28.56 27.23
C ARG A 190 -25.22 -27.35 26.73
N ALA A 191 -25.81 -26.58 27.66
CA ALA A 191 -26.59 -25.39 27.27
C ALA A 191 -25.70 -24.22 26.85
N VAL A 192 -24.51 -24.04 27.44
CA VAL A 192 -23.60 -22.90 27.16
C VAL A 192 -22.54 -23.24 26.13
N ALA A 193 -22.21 -24.51 25.91
CA ALA A 193 -21.14 -24.90 24.99
C ALA A 193 -21.28 -24.35 23.56
N PRO A 194 -22.47 -24.32 22.92
CA PRO A 194 -22.63 -23.76 21.59
C PRO A 194 -22.32 -22.27 21.55
N GLY A 195 -22.81 -21.47 22.51
CA GLY A 195 -22.58 -20.03 22.57
C GLY A 195 -21.12 -19.67 22.82
N ILE A 196 -20.40 -20.47 23.64
CA ILE A 196 -18.95 -20.29 23.83
C ILE A 196 -18.20 -20.64 22.55
N ALA A 197 -18.54 -21.71 21.85
CA ALA A 197 -17.90 -22.08 20.59
C ALA A 197 -18.10 -20.99 19.52
N GLU A 198 -19.29 -20.44 19.42
CA GLU A 198 -19.61 -19.33 18.54
C GLU A 198 -18.81 -18.07 18.89
N ALA A 199 -18.72 -17.72 20.17
CA ALA A 199 -17.92 -16.61 20.62
C ALA A 199 -16.44 -16.74 20.18
N LEU A 200 -15.83 -17.90 20.32
CA LEU A 200 -14.45 -18.16 19.90
C LEU A 200 -14.24 -17.98 18.39
N ILE A 201 -15.26 -18.27 17.56
CA ILE A 201 -15.20 -18.06 16.11
C ILE A 201 -15.03 -16.57 15.79
N THR A 202 -15.67 -15.66 16.52
CA THR A 202 -15.56 -14.22 16.28
C THR A 202 -14.13 -13.72 16.52
N THR A 203 -13.44 -14.21 17.54
CA THR A 203 -12.02 -13.88 17.79
C THR A 203 -11.12 -14.45 16.69
N ALA A 204 -11.34 -15.70 16.28
CA ALA A 204 -10.58 -16.31 15.20
C ALA A 204 -10.77 -15.52 13.88
N ALA A 205 -11.99 -15.07 13.58
CA ALA A 205 -12.28 -14.22 12.42
C ALA A 205 -11.57 -12.86 12.49
N GLY A 206 -11.53 -12.24 13.69
CA GLY A 206 -10.81 -10.99 13.93
C GLY A 206 -9.32 -11.09 13.65
N LEU A 207 -8.68 -12.17 14.14
CA LEU A 207 -7.27 -12.46 13.87
C LEU A 207 -7.03 -12.78 12.39
N PHE A 208 -7.93 -13.52 11.76
CA PHE A 208 -7.84 -13.86 10.34
C PHE A 208 -7.90 -12.62 9.45
N ALA A 209 -8.71 -11.62 9.79
CA ALA A 209 -8.75 -10.34 9.07
C ALA A 209 -7.51 -9.48 9.32
N ALA A 210 -6.99 -9.48 10.57
CA ALA A 210 -5.90 -8.62 10.99
C ALA A 210 -4.53 -9.03 10.45
N ILE A 211 -4.20 -10.32 10.50
CA ILE A 211 -2.84 -10.81 10.17
C ILE A 211 -2.42 -10.43 8.75
N PRO A 212 -3.22 -10.68 7.70
CA PRO A 212 -2.87 -10.26 6.34
C PRO A 212 -2.68 -8.75 6.21
N ALA A 213 -3.54 -7.97 6.86
CA ALA A 213 -3.49 -6.53 6.80
C ALA A 213 -2.20 -5.96 7.40
N VAL A 214 -1.76 -6.47 8.57
CA VAL A 214 -0.50 -6.07 9.22
C VAL A 214 0.71 -6.45 8.39
N ILE A 215 0.75 -7.67 7.87
CA ILE A 215 1.87 -8.14 7.04
C ILE A 215 1.99 -7.28 5.78
N ALA A 216 0.88 -7.04 5.09
CA ALA A 216 0.85 -6.24 3.88
C ALA A 216 1.23 -4.77 4.16
N TYR A 217 0.73 -4.18 5.24
CA TYR A 217 1.08 -2.83 5.66
C TYR A 217 2.59 -2.67 5.83
N ASN A 218 3.22 -3.54 6.63
CA ASN A 218 4.65 -3.47 6.89
C ASN A 218 5.48 -3.67 5.62
N TYR A 219 5.06 -4.59 4.75
CA TYR A 219 5.71 -4.84 3.46
C TYR A 219 5.67 -3.61 2.55
N TYR A 220 4.50 -3.00 2.38
CA TYR A 220 4.36 -1.85 1.47
C TYR A 220 4.97 -0.58 2.05
N VAL A 221 4.93 -0.35 3.36
CA VAL A 221 5.66 0.78 3.99
C VAL A 221 7.16 0.69 3.71
N GLY A 222 7.75 -0.50 3.83
CA GLY A 222 9.15 -0.73 3.45
C GLY A 222 9.41 -0.46 1.97
N GLY A 223 8.51 -0.91 1.09
CA GLY A 223 8.56 -0.65 -0.35
C GLY A 223 8.49 0.84 -0.69
N ILE A 224 7.57 1.59 -0.06
CA ILE A 224 7.40 3.04 -0.26
C ILE A 224 8.69 3.78 0.14
N ARG A 225 9.26 3.46 1.30
CA ARG A 225 10.54 4.05 1.75
C ARG A 225 11.66 3.78 0.75
N GLY A 226 11.74 2.57 0.20
CA GLY A 226 12.72 2.22 -0.83
C GLY A 226 12.54 3.00 -2.13
N VAL A 227 11.30 3.26 -2.55
CA VAL A 227 11.00 4.10 -3.73
C VAL A 227 11.35 5.56 -3.45
N ALA A 228 11.00 6.10 -2.26
CA ALA A 228 11.34 7.45 -1.85
C ALA A 228 12.86 7.69 -1.90
N ALA A 229 13.65 6.82 -1.29
CA ALA A 229 15.10 6.92 -1.32
C ALA A 229 15.69 6.88 -2.75
N ARG A 230 15.07 6.12 -3.66
CA ARG A 230 15.48 6.11 -5.08
C ARG A 230 15.14 7.42 -5.79
N MET A 231 14.00 8.04 -5.49
CA MET A 231 13.64 9.35 -6.03
C MET A 231 14.59 10.43 -5.56
N ASP A 232 14.96 10.44 -4.27
CA ASP A 232 15.93 11.39 -3.71
C ASP A 232 17.33 11.22 -4.34
N SER A 233 17.80 9.97 -4.46
CA SER A 233 19.08 9.67 -5.11
C SER A 233 19.06 10.07 -6.58
N PHE A 234 17.96 9.86 -7.28
CA PHE A 234 17.79 10.25 -8.67
C PHE A 234 17.75 11.77 -8.82
N ALA A 235 17.08 12.52 -7.93
CA ALA A 235 17.05 13.98 -7.96
C ALA A 235 18.47 14.54 -7.81
N SER A 236 19.28 13.99 -6.90
CA SER A 236 20.68 14.37 -6.74
C SER A 236 21.52 14.05 -7.99
N GLU A 237 21.33 12.88 -8.62
CA GLU A 237 22.01 12.49 -9.87
C GLU A 237 21.63 13.42 -11.02
N PHE A 238 20.36 13.82 -11.09
CA PHE A 238 19.87 14.76 -12.12
C PHE A 238 20.49 16.14 -11.94
N VAL A 239 20.48 16.69 -10.72
CA VAL A 239 21.09 17.99 -10.40
C VAL A 239 22.58 18.00 -10.77
N ALA A 240 23.36 16.98 -10.36
CA ALA A 240 24.75 16.87 -10.71
C ALA A 240 24.98 16.81 -12.23
N LYS A 241 24.10 16.11 -12.96
CA LYS A 241 24.18 16.01 -14.42
C LYS A 241 23.91 17.35 -15.10
N ILE A 242 22.91 18.11 -14.66
CA ILE A 242 22.65 19.45 -15.24
C ILE A 242 23.75 20.44 -14.91
N GLU A 243 24.31 20.41 -13.71
CA GLU A 243 25.49 21.21 -13.36
C GLU A 243 26.65 20.93 -14.32
N THR A 244 26.94 19.66 -14.60
CA THR A 244 28.00 19.27 -15.53
C THR A 244 27.71 19.71 -16.97
N LEU A 245 26.44 19.65 -17.42
CA LEU A 245 26.06 20.01 -18.79
C LEU A 245 25.99 21.51 -19.05
N TYR A 246 25.72 22.31 -18.01
CA TYR A 246 25.43 23.75 -18.11
C TYR A 246 26.35 24.61 -17.22
N SER A 247 27.47 24.06 -16.70
CA SER A 247 28.43 24.80 -15.88
C SER A 247 29.44 25.61 -16.70
N GLU A 248 29.52 25.38 -17.99
CA GLU A 248 30.34 26.17 -18.93
C GLU A 248 29.53 27.36 -19.45
#